data_67c0131f734802491459968f6bf1873c
#
_entry.id   67c0131f734802491459968f6bf1873c
#
_cell.length_a   1.000
_cell.length_b   1.000
_cell.length_c   1.000
_cell.angle_alpha   90.00
_cell.angle_beta   90.00
_cell.angle_gamma   90.00
#
_symmetry.space_group_name_H-M   'P 1'
#
loop_
_entity.id
_entity.type
_entity.pdbx_description
1 polymer ?
#
loop_
_entity_poly.entity_id
_entity_poly.type
_entity_poly.pdbx_seq_one_letter_code
_entity_poly.pdbx_strand_id
1 'polypeptide(L)'
;MRFVPQLRRTTEASFDSKGKPRTKTRHWIEVLNDSDLDALGVRLSTVGDTGGDHLLLPDGSRTIHARQHLDIPVARSFGPTGEWQLRIEWMENGEQRTKDFSVA
;
A
#
# COMPACT_ATOMS: atom_id res chain seq x y z
N MET A 1 -17.65 1.72 -5.91
CA MET A 1 -16.35 1.04 -5.78
C MET A 1 -15.79 1.28 -4.40
N ARG A 2 -15.18 0.29 -3.81
CA ARG A 2 -14.69 0.37 -2.44
C ARG A 2 -13.24 -0.11 -2.37
N PHE A 3 -12.37 0.71 -1.78
CA PHE A 3 -11.00 0.31 -1.50
C PHE A 3 -10.81 0.11 0.00
N VAL A 4 -10.02 -0.88 0.37
CA VAL A 4 -9.69 -1.17 1.76
C VAL A 4 -8.18 -1.23 1.89
N PRO A 5 -7.53 -0.13 2.27
CA PRO A 5 -6.10 -0.14 2.51
C PRO A 5 -5.79 -0.65 3.92
N GLN A 6 -4.84 -1.55 4.04
CA GLN A 6 -4.43 -2.12 5.32
C GLN A 6 -2.93 -2.25 5.40
N LEU A 7 -2.36 -1.92 6.54
CA LEU A 7 -0.97 -2.19 6.80
C LEU A 7 -0.81 -3.68 7.15
N ARG A 8 0.03 -4.36 6.40
CA ARG A 8 0.33 -5.77 6.61
C ARG A 8 1.79 -5.93 7.00
N ARG A 9 2.09 -6.98 7.70
CA ARG A 9 3.47 -7.34 7.99
C ARG A 9 3.64 -8.86 7.97
N THR A 10 4.84 -9.29 7.68
CA THR A 10 5.20 -10.69 7.78
C THR A 10 6.58 -10.78 8.41
N THR A 11 6.80 -11.82 9.17
CA THR A 11 8.08 -12.07 9.81
C THR A 11 8.61 -13.41 9.32
N GLU A 12 9.83 -13.40 8.80
CA GLU A 12 10.46 -14.60 8.29
C GLU A 12 11.67 -14.93 9.15
N ALA A 13 11.81 -16.19 9.51
CA ALA A 13 12.99 -16.68 10.20
C ALA A 13 13.96 -17.19 9.16
N SER A 14 15.22 -16.85 9.30
CA SER A 14 16.27 -17.32 8.41
C SER A 14 17.56 -17.54 9.20
N PHE A 15 18.57 -18.10 8.55
CA PHE A 15 19.86 -18.27 9.15
C PHE A 15 20.90 -17.50 8.32
N ASP A 16 21.86 -16.87 9.00
CA ASP A 16 22.93 -16.19 8.29
C ASP A 16 23.98 -17.22 7.81
N SER A 17 25.04 -16.73 7.17
CA SER A 17 26.07 -17.61 6.66
C SER A 17 26.84 -18.36 7.75
N LYS A 18 26.71 -17.94 8.99
CA LYS A 18 27.34 -18.60 10.14
C LYS A 18 26.36 -19.49 10.89
N GLY A 19 25.15 -19.65 10.36
CA GLY A 19 24.14 -20.50 11.01
C GLY A 19 23.42 -19.85 12.16
N LYS A 20 23.58 -18.56 12.40
CA LYS A 20 22.86 -17.88 13.47
C LYS A 20 21.43 -17.55 13.01
N PRO A 21 20.43 -17.73 13.86
CA PRO A 21 19.08 -17.40 13.50
C PRO A 21 18.91 -15.89 13.35
N ARG A 22 18.18 -15.49 12.33
CA ARG A 22 17.82 -14.10 12.08
C ARG A 22 16.34 -14.01 11.78
N THR A 23 15.76 -12.88 12.15
CA THR A 23 14.37 -12.60 11.87
C THR A 23 14.30 -11.39 10.97
N LYS A 24 13.54 -11.50 9.89
CA LYS A 24 13.33 -10.41 8.97
C LYS A 24 11.85 -10.08 8.92
N THR A 25 11.53 -8.83 9.17
CA THR A 25 10.15 -8.36 9.13
C THR A 25 9.98 -7.45 7.92
N ARG A 26 8.93 -7.70 7.17
CA ARG A 26 8.56 -6.86 6.03
C ARG A 26 7.21 -6.22 6.30
N HIS A 27 7.08 -4.98 5.86
CA HIS A 27 5.83 -4.23 5.98
C HIS A 27 5.40 -3.77 4.60
N TRP A 28 4.11 -3.79 4.35
CA TRP A 28 3.53 -3.23 3.13
C TRP A 28 2.10 -2.76 3.40
N ILE A 29 1.62 -1.87 2.55
CA ILE A 29 0.22 -1.47 2.57
C ILE A 29 -0.47 -2.24 1.46
N GLU A 30 -1.49 -3.02 1.81
CA GLU A 30 -2.30 -3.75 0.85
C GLU A 30 -3.52 -2.91 0.53
N VAL A 31 -3.68 -2.51 -0.71
CA VAL A 31 -4.83 -1.76 -1.17
C VAL A 31 -5.75 -2.73 -1.90
N LEU A 32 -6.80 -3.17 -1.23
CA LEU A 32 -7.75 -4.11 -1.79
C LEU A 32 -8.85 -3.37 -2.54
N ASN A 33 -9.14 -3.81 -3.75
CA ASN A 33 -10.35 -3.40 -4.47
C ASN A 33 -11.47 -4.34 -4.04
N ASP A 34 -12.25 -3.93 -3.05
CA ASP A 34 -13.33 -4.74 -2.51
C ASP A 34 -14.63 -4.45 -3.28
N SER A 35 -14.60 -4.66 -4.56
CA SER A 35 -15.77 -4.48 -5.42
C SER A 35 -15.76 -5.51 -6.56
N ASP A 36 -16.86 -5.60 -7.28
CA ASP A 36 -16.98 -6.51 -8.40
C ASP A 36 -16.53 -5.89 -9.72
N LEU A 37 -16.01 -4.66 -9.68
CA LEU A 37 -15.56 -3.94 -10.86
C LEU A 37 -14.06 -3.71 -10.79
N ASP A 38 -13.40 -3.70 -11.93
CA ASP A 38 -12.00 -3.36 -12.01
C ASP A 38 -11.82 -1.86 -11.77
N ALA A 39 -10.82 -1.49 -10.99
CA ALA A 39 -10.46 -0.11 -10.76
C ALA A 39 -9.41 0.29 -11.79
N LEU A 40 -9.77 1.20 -12.68
CA LEU A 40 -8.91 1.64 -13.77
C LEU A 40 -8.23 2.96 -13.42
N GLY A 41 -7.04 3.15 -13.98
CA GLY A 41 -6.31 4.40 -13.81
C GLY A 41 -6.02 4.74 -12.36
N VAL A 42 -5.75 3.74 -11.54
CA VAL A 42 -5.51 3.95 -10.11
C VAL A 42 -4.16 4.60 -9.91
N ARG A 43 -4.16 5.74 -9.23
CA ARG A 43 -2.94 6.44 -8.84
C ARG A 43 -2.93 6.59 -7.33
N LEU A 44 -1.77 6.39 -6.75
CA LEU A 44 -1.60 6.43 -5.31
C LEU A 44 -0.62 7.53 -4.95
N SER A 45 -0.96 8.30 -3.94
CA SER A 45 -0.10 9.35 -3.41
C SER A 45 -0.33 9.50 -1.91
N THR A 46 0.50 10.26 -1.26
CA THR A 46 0.30 10.57 0.16
C THR A 46 -0.17 12.02 0.27
N VAL A 47 -0.92 12.29 1.34
CA VAL A 47 -1.45 13.63 1.59
C VAL A 47 -0.68 14.23 2.75
N GLY A 48 -0.13 15.40 2.54
CA GLY A 48 0.60 16.09 3.59
C GLY A 48 1.94 15.45 3.85
N ASP A 49 2.52 15.82 4.99
CA ASP A 49 3.84 15.37 5.37
C ASP A 49 3.72 14.20 6.36
N THR A 50 3.31 13.05 5.85
CA THR A 50 3.01 11.90 6.69
C THR A 50 3.96 10.73 6.46
N GLY A 51 5.19 11.02 6.06
CA GLY A 51 6.19 9.96 5.86
C GLY A 51 6.05 9.23 4.53
N GLY A 52 5.54 9.90 3.53
CA GLY A 52 5.37 9.29 2.21
C GLY A 52 6.64 8.82 1.54
N ASP A 53 7.79 9.35 1.95
CA ASP A 53 9.07 8.91 1.45
C ASP A 53 9.46 7.50 1.95
N HIS A 54 8.72 6.96 2.91
CA HIS A 54 8.91 5.59 3.36
C HIS A 54 8.04 4.60 2.56
N LEU A 55 7.21 5.09 1.65
CA LEU A 55 6.38 4.24 0.81
C LEU A 55 6.94 4.19 -0.60
N LEU A 56 7.04 2.99 -1.14
CA LEU A 56 7.48 2.80 -2.52
C LEU A 56 6.25 2.79 -3.43
N LEU A 57 5.74 3.98 -3.69
CA LEU A 57 4.54 4.13 -4.51
C LEU A 57 4.84 3.82 -5.98
N PRO A 58 3.93 3.17 -6.69
CA PRO A 58 4.13 2.88 -8.10
C PRO A 58 4.10 4.16 -8.94
N ASP A 59 4.92 4.21 -9.98
CA ASP A 59 4.89 5.30 -10.92
C ASP A 59 3.71 5.12 -11.87
N GLY A 60 3.03 6.20 -12.16
CA GLY A 60 1.91 6.19 -13.09
C GLY A 60 0.68 5.49 -12.53
N SER A 61 -0.19 5.10 -13.42
CA SER A 61 -1.44 4.47 -13.03
C SER A 61 -1.35 2.95 -13.11
N ARG A 62 -2.18 2.29 -12.34
CA ARG A 62 -2.29 0.84 -12.32
C ARG A 62 -3.76 0.44 -12.40
N THR A 63 -4.02 -0.78 -12.80
CA THR A 63 -5.34 -1.38 -12.72
C THR A 63 -5.37 -2.33 -11.53
N ILE A 64 -6.36 -2.19 -10.68
CA ILE A 64 -6.58 -3.17 -9.61
C ILE A 64 -7.88 -3.90 -9.97
N HIS A 65 -7.74 -5.14 -10.39
CA HIS A 65 -8.90 -5.91 -10.81
C HIS A 65 -9.85 -6.20 -9.64
N ALA A 66 -11.08 -6.53 -9.97
CA ALA A 66 -12.10 -6.83 -8.96
C ALA A 66 -11.61 -7.88 -7.97
N ARG A 67 -11.76 -7.61 -6.69
CA ARG A 67 -11.35 -8.49 -5.59
C ARG A 67 -9.85 -8.76 -5.51
N GLN A 68 -9.03 -8.01 -6.24
CA GLN A 68 -7.58 -8.10 -6.19
C GLN A 68 -7.00 -6.94 -5.41
N HIS A 69 -5.73 -7.03 -5.08
CA HIS A 69 -5.06 -5.98 -4.31
C HIS A 69 -3.76 -5.55 -4.98
N LEU A 70 -3.31 -4.37 -4.60
CA LEU A 70 -2.01 -3.83 -4.97
C LEU A 70 -1.24 -3.62 -3.67
N ASP A 71 0.00 -4.10 -3.63
CA ASP A 71 0.84 -3.96 -2.45
C ASP A 71 1.82 -2.81 -2.63
N ILE A 72 1.90 -1.95 -1.62
CA ILE A 72 2.85 -0.83 -1.59
C ILE A 72 3.89 -1.16 -0.54
N PRO A 73 5.13 -1.48 -0.93
CA PRO A 73 6.16 -1.78 0.04
C PRO A 73 6.48 -0.58 0.92
N VAL A 74 6.70 -0.81 2.20
CA VAL A 74 7.17 0.22 3.11
C VAL A 74 8.68 0.07 3.19
N ALA A 75 9.41 1.12 2.81
CA ALA A 75 10.84 1.09 2.78
C ALA A 75 11.34 1.29 4.18
N ARG A 76 11.69 0.34 4.86
CA ARG A 76 12.31 0.31 6.04
C ARG A 76 11.70 1.01 7.15
N SER A 77 11.81 0.92 8.08
CA SER A 77 11.33 1.36 9.09
C SER A 77 11.65 2.48 9.54
N PHE A 78 11.21 3.10 10.11
CA PHE A 78 11.35 3.96 10.45
C PHE A 78 10.78 4.31 11.56
N GLY A 79 10.59 4.42 12.08
CA GLY A 79 10.19 4.97 13.15
C GLY A 79 8.79 4.92 13.34
N PRO A 80 8.27 5.62 14.09
CA PRO A 80 7.10 5.53 14.45
C PRO A 80 6.14 5.95 13.74
N THR A 81 5.49 5.93 13.55
CA THR A 81 4.76 5.88 13.08
C THR A 81 3.58 6.45 13.24
N GLY A 82 3.20 6.96 12.69
CA GLY A 82 2.08 7.49 12.54
C GLY A 82 1.16 6.87 11.67
N GLU A 83 0.10 7.51 11.27
CA GLU A 83 -0.77 7.09 10.21
C GLU A 83 -0.30 7.69 8.93
N TRP A 84 -0.35 6.90 7.85
CA TRP A 84 -0.21 7.45 6.53
C TRP A 84 -1.56 7.94 6.05
N GLN A 85 -1.59 9.12 5.43
CA GLN A 85 -2.76 9.59 4.72
C GLN A 85 -2.56 9.26 3.25
N LEU A 86 -3.23 8.22 2.79
CA LEU A 86 -3.10 7.71 1.44
C LEU A 86 -4.22 8.25 0.57
N ARG A 87 -3.88 8.84 -0.55
CA ARG A 87 -4.85 9.30 -1.53
C ARG A 87 -4.91 8.32 -2.68
N ILE A 88 -6.11 7.84 -2.98
CA ILE A 88 -6.36 6.94 -4.10
C ILE A 88 -7.22 7.68 -5.12
N GLU A 89 -6.72 7.77 -6.36
CA GLU A 89 -7.46 8.34 -7.47
C GLU A 89 -7.75 7.21 -8.46
N TRP A 90 -8.92 7.18 -9.04
CA TRP A 90 -9.28 6.16 -10.04
C TRP A 90 -10.36 6.67 -10.97
N MET A 91 -10.57 5.94 -12.07
CA MET A 91 -11.65 6.25 -13.02
C MET A 91 -12.81 5.29 -12.76
N GLU A 92 -14.01 5.83 -12.68
CA GLU A 92 -15.21 5.05 -12.47
C GLU A 92 -16.30 5.62 -13.37
N ASN A 93 -16.82 4.82 -14.27
CA ASN A 93 -17.86 5.24 -15.24
C ASN A 93 -17.46 6.49 -16.03
N GLY A 94 -16.20 6.59 -16.40
CA GLY A 94 -15.68 7.72 -17.15
C GLY A 94 -15.42 8.98 -16.32
N GLU A 95 -15.63 8.94 -15.02
CA GLU A 95 -15.38 10.05 -14.12
C GLU A 95 -14.19 9.75 -13.22
N GLN A 96 -13.39 10.77 -12.97
CA GLN A 96 -12.30 10.64 -12.02
C GLN A 96 -12.80 10.76 -10.59
N ARG A 97 -12.44 9.83 -9.77
CA ARG A 97 -12.79 9.79 -8.35
C ARG A 97 -11.53 9.90 -7.51
N THR A 98 -11.66 10.43 -6.32
CA THR A 98 -10.56 10.57 -5.37
C THR A 98 -11.09 10.32 -3.96
N LYS A 99 -10.32 9.60 -3.17
CA LYS A 99 -10.66 9.40 -1.77
C LYS A 99 -9.39 9.27 -0.95
N ASP A 100 -9.39 9.86 0.24
CA ASP A 100 -8.28 9.80 1.18
C ASP A 100 -8.59 8.79 2.28
N PHE A 101 -7.57 8.04 2.67
CA PHE A 101 -7.69 7.02 3.69
C PHE A 101 -6.58 7.21 4.73
N SER A 102 -6.89 6.92 5.98
CA SER A 102 -5.89 6.81 7.03
C SER A 102 -5.48 5.34 7.15
N VAL A 103 -4.20 5.08 7.12
CA VAL A 103 -3.66 3.73 7.23
C VAL A 103 -2.67 3.70 8.37
N ALA A 104 -2.89 2.82 9.31
CA ALA A 104 -2.05 2.69 10.50
C ALA A 104 -1.58 1.25 10.72
#